data_60711f9ed9784bc817989633eadb231d
#
_entry.id   60711f9ed9784bc817989633eadb231d
#
_cell.length_a   1.000
_cell.length_b   1.000
_cell.length_c   1.000
_cell.angle_alpha   90.00
_cell.angle_beta   90.00
_cell.angle_gamma   90.00
#
_symmetry.space_group_name_H-M   'P 1'
#
loop_
_entity.id
_entity.type
_entity.pdbx_description
1 polymer ?
#
loop_
_entity_poly.entity_id
_entity_poly.type
_entity_poly.pdbx_seq_one_letter_code
_entity_poly.pdbx_strand_id
1 'polypeptide(L)'
;VIDESGYIRNAKELRRMGVPVRICQRVREDGEAGERRILLSGEVLQKPVFLTASDIRQLQLAKGAIRAGIETLLQKAKIPAKELWRIYLTGSFGNSLSAEDVTGIGLLPETEKEKITSVSSCAGMGAAMALLSGQVQRKMEEDAEKICHVELAGEPDFQERFLKEMNFKGNEVH
;
A
#
# COMPACT_ATOMS: atom_id res chain seq x y z
N VAL A 1 -1.04 -16.90 5.25
CA VAL A 1 0.40 -17.20 5.27
C VAL A 1 1.14 -16.19 6.11
N ILE A 2 0.87 -14.91 5.86
CA ILE A 2 1.35 -13.78 6.65
C ILE A 2 0.20 -13.32 7.54
N ASP A 3 0.44 -13.10 8.82
CA ASP A 3 -0.59 -12.55 9.71
C ASP A 3 -0.59 -11.01 9.73
N GLU A 4 -1.47 -10.42 10.52
CA GLU A 4 -1.62 -8.96 10.61
C GLU A 4 -0.35 -8.26 11.06
N SER A 5 0.46 -8.90 11.90
CA SER A 5 1.74 -8.36 12.36
C SER A 5 2.88 -8.46 11.33
N GLY A 6 2.64 -9.10 10.18
CA GLY A 6 3.65 -9.37 9.18
C GLY A 6 4.47 -10.65 9.42
N TYR A 7 4.10 -11.46 10.42
CA TYR A 7 4.80 -12.69 10.72
C TYR A 7 4.43 -13.79 9.72
N ILE A 8 5.45 -14.45 9.19
CA ILE A 8 5.29 -15.61 8.29
C ILE A 8 5.02 -16.85 9.14
N ARG A 9 3.82 -17.41 9.07
CA ARG A 9 3.45 -18.64 9.78
C ARG A 9 4.17 -19.83 9.19
N ASN A 10 4.58 -20.77 10.04
CA ASN A 10 5.23 -21.99 9.57
C ASN A 10 4.25 -22.96 8.89
N ALA A 11 4.81 -23.94 8.16
CA ALA A 11 4.00 -24.91 7.41
C ALA A 11 3.08 -25.77 8.30
N LYS A 12 3.45 -26.04 9.57
CA LYS A 12 2.61 -26.80 10.51
C LYS A 12 1.41 -25.98 11.00
N GLU A 13 1.64 -24.69 11.31
CA GLU A 13 0.58 -23.74 11.68
C GLU A 13 -0.43 -23.61 10.54
N LEU A 14 0.06 -23.38 9.32
CA LEU A 14 -0.78 -23.23 8.14
C LEU A 14 -1.64 -24.49 7.87
N ARG A 15 -1.07 -25.68 8.03
CA ARG A 15 -1.84 -26.93 7.90
C ARG A 15 -2.94 -27.06 8.94
N ARG A 16 -2.67 -26.66 10.19
CA ARG A 16 -3.68 -26.66 11.27
C ARG A 16 -4.83 -25.70 10.99
N MET A 17 -4.56 -24.61 10.26
CA MET A 17 -5.55 -23.64 9.81
C MET A 17 -6.30 -24.06 8.54
N GLY A 18 -6.04 -25.26 8.00
CA GLY A 18 -6.70 -25.76 6.78
C GLY A 18 -6.17 -25.15 5.49
N VAL A 19 -5.02 -24.48 5.51
CA VAL A 19 -4.42 -23.89 4.31
C VAL A 19 -3.97 -25.02 3.36
N PRO A 20 -4.28 -24.93 2.05
CA PRO A 20 -3.91 -25.96 1.08
C PRO A 20 -2.42 -26.30 1.10
N VAL A 21 -2.10 -27.60 1.00
CA VAL A 21 -0.73 -28.12 1.10
C VAL A 21 0.23 -27.43 0.12
N ARG A 22 -0.22 -27.14 -1.11
CA ARG A 22 0.55 -26.43 -2.13
C ARG A 22 1.04 -25.05 -1.66
N ILE A 23 0.27 -24.37 -0.80
CA ILE A 23 0.64 -23.07 -0.23
C ILE A 23 1.59 -23.28 0.95
N CYS A 24 1.31 -24.24 1.83
CA CYS A 24 2.20 -24.59 2.94
C CYS A 24 3.63 -24.96 2.45
N GLN A 25 3.72 -25.62 1.30
CA GLN A 25 5.00 -26.00 0.68
C GLN A 25 5.81 -24.82 0.14
N ARG A 26 5.22 -23.63 -0.02
CA ARG A 26 5.95 -22.43 -0.42
C ARG A 26 6.69 -21.77 0.72
N VAL A 27 6.33 -22.07 1.96
CA VAL A 27 7.06 -21.55 3.12
C VAL A 27 8.32 -22.37 3.32
N ARG A 28 9.47 -21.71 3.30
CA ARG A 28 10.78 -22.30 3.56
C ARG A 28 11.33 -21.74 4.86
N GLU A 29 12.00 -22.60 5.60
CA GLU A 29 12.77 -22.22 6.80
C GLU A 29 14.23 -22.50 6.50
N ASP A 30 15.07 -21.48 6.55
CA ASP A 30 16.49 -21.59 6.25
C ASP A 30 17.35 -21.18 7.45
N GLY A 31 18.51 -21.84 7.56
CA GLY A 31 19.55 -21.54 8.53
C GLY A 31 19.24 -21.95 9.96
N GLU A 32 20.24 -21.85 10.81
CA GLU A 32 20.15 -22.14 12.25
C GLU A 32 19.23 -21.15 12.99
N ALA A 33 19.04 -19.95 12.46
CA ALA A 33 18.16 -18.92 13.01
C ALA A 33 16.68 -19.11 12.67
N GLY A 34 16.33 -20.09 11.80
CA GLY A 34 14.94 -20.38 11.44
C GLY A 34 14.23 -19.24 10.72
N GLU A 35 14.94 -18.43 9.94
CA GLU A 35 14.34 -17.38 9.13
C GLU A 35 13.37 -17.96 8.12
N ARG A 36 12.16 -17.39 8.08
CA ARG A 36 11.11 -17.85 7.16
C ARG A 36 11.01 -16.94 5.97
N ARG A 37 10.81 -17.58 4.82
CA ARG A 37 10.57 -16.91 3.54
C ARG A 37 9.51 -17.65 2.74
N ILE A 38 8.84 -16.94 1.86
CA ILE A 38 7.79 -17.49 1.00
C ILE A 38 8.31 -17.53 -0.44
N LEU A 39 8.30 -18.71 -1.04
CA LEU A 39 8.64 -18.86 -2.45
C LEU A 39 7.50 -18.28 -3.32
N LEU A 40 7.78 -17.25 -4.07
CA LEU A 40 6.85 -16.61 -5.00
C LEU A 40 6.87 -17.27 -6.38
N SER A 41 8.05 -17.48 -6.93
CA SER A 41 8.23 -18.15 -8.23
C SER A 41 9.61 -18.79 -8.34
N GLY A 42 9.81 -19.66 -9.33
CA GLY A 42 11.16 -20.06 -9.76
C GLY A 42 11.68 -21.40 -9.26
N GLU A 43 10.86 -22.32 -8.70
CA GLU A 43 11.35 -23.69 -8.43
C GLU A 43 11.84 -24.41 -9.70
N VAL A 44 11.31 -24.00 -10.85
CA VAL A 44 11.67 -24.57 -12.16
C VAL A 44 12.67 -23.66 -12.91
N LEU A 45 12.79 -22.41 -12.51
CA LEU A 45 13.71 -21.43 -13.09
C LEU A 45 15.00 -21.36 -12.27
N GLN A 46 16.09 -21.06 -12.89
CA GLN A 46 17.43 -21.03 -12.29
C GLN A 46 17.60 -20.04 -11.13
N LYS A 47 16.65 -19.14 -10.88
CA LYS A 47 16.68 -18.17 -9.78
C LYS A 47 15.31 -18.07 -9.09
N PRO A 48 15.13 -18.75 -7.96
CA PRO A 48 13.89 -18.64 -7.18
C PRO A 48 13.73 -17.24 -6.58
N VAL A 49 12.51 -16.72 -6.60
CA VAL A 49 12.14 -15.45 -5.98
C VAL A 49 11.44 -15.71 -4.66
N PHE A 50 11.95 -15.11 -3.60
CA PHE A 50 11.39 -15.23 -2.26
C PHE A 50 10.89 -13.89 -1.76
N LEU A 51 9.87 -13.95 -0.92
CA LEU A 51 9.44 -12.86 -0.04
C LEU A 51 9.96 -13.17 1.37
N THR A 52 10.80 -12.29 1.90
CA THR A 52 11.41 -12.44 3.22
C THR A 52 10.67 -11.64 4.30
N ALA A 53 10.96 -11.90 5.58
CA ALA A 53 10.45 -11.07 6.67
C ALA A 53 10.93 -9.61 6.57
N SER A 54 12.13 -9.38 6.04
CA SER A 54 12.65 -8.04 5.78
C SER A 54 11.83 -7.30 4.73
N ASP A 55 11.46 -7.97 3.62
CA ASP A 55 10.64 -7.38 2.56
C ASP A 55 9.25 -7.00 3.10
N ILE A 56 8.65 -7.90 3.91
CA ILE A 56 7.38 -7.63 4.58
C ILE A 56 7.48 -6.41 5.48
N ARG A 57 8.57 -6.28 6.24
CA ARG A 57 8.80 -5.14 7.11
C ARG A 57 8.93 -3.83 6.33
N GLN A 58 9.64 -3.83 5.20
CA GLN A 58 9.73 -2.66 4.32
C GLN A 58 8.36 -2.26 3.77
N LEU A 59 7.54 -3.23 3.37
CA LEU A 59 6.17 -2.98 2.93
C LEU A 59 5.31 -2.37 4.05
N GLN A 60 5.41 -2.89 5.27
CA GLN A 60 4.70 -2.36 6.43
C GLN A 60 5.06 -0.90 6.71
N LEU A 61 6.36 -0.56 6.67
CA LEU A 61 6.84 0.81 6.87
C LEU A 61 6.28 1.75 5.78
N ALA A 62 6.41 1.37 4.51
CA ALA A 62 5.93 2.19 3.40
C ALA A 62 4.40 2.36 3.46
N LYS A 63 3.66 1.26 3.65
CA LYS A 63 2.21 1.26 3.77
C LYS A 63 1.75 2.09 4.96
N GLY A 64 2.36 1.90 6.12
CA GLY A 64 2.02 2.62 7.34
C GLY A 64 2.18 4.14 7.18
N ALA A 65 3.28 4.57 6.57
CA ALA A 65 3.53 6.00 6.32
C ALA A 65 2.49 6.61 5.38
N ILE A 66 2.18 5.94 4.27
CA ILE A 66 1.18 6.40 3.30
C ILE A 66 -0.20 6.47 3.95
N ARG A 67 -0.60 5.41 4.65
CA ARG A 67 -1.91 5.34 5.30
C ARG A 67 -2.07 6.39 6.39
N ALA A 68 -1.09 6.54 7.27
CA ALA A 68 -1.10 7.56 8.32
C ALA A 68 -1.15 8.97 7.72
N GLY A 69 -0.43 9.22 6.62
CA GLY A 69 -0.51 10.49 5.89
C GLY A 69 -1.92 10.78 5.38
N ILE A 70 -2.56 9.80 4.74
CA ILE A 70 -3.94 9.93 4.24
C ILE A 70 -4.91 10.24 5.40
N GLU A 71 -4.85 9.48 6.49
CA GLU A 71 -5.72 9.69 7.66
C GLU A 71 -5.52 11.07 8.29
N THR A 72 -4.28 11.53 8.38
CA THR A 72 -3.95 12.87 8.90
C THR A 72 -4.52 13.97 8.01
N LEU A 73 -4.38 13.84 6.69
CA LEU A 73 -4.93 14.80 5.73
C LEU A 73 -6.47 14.83 5.77
N LEU A 74 -7.12 13.68 5.81
CA LEU A 74 -8.58 13.58 5.90
C LEU A 74 -9.10 14.21 7.19
N GLN A 75 -8.42 13.98 8.31
CA GLN A 75 -8.78 14.59 9.58
C GLN A 75 -8.65 16.11 9.53
N LYS A 76 -7.55 16.64 8.97
CA LYS A 76 -7.37 18.09 8.81
C LYS A 76 -8.40 18.72 7.89
N ALA A 77 -8.73 18.04 6.81
CA ALA A 77 -9.77 18.47 5.89
C ALA A 77 -11.19 18.30 6.47
N LYS A 78 -11.35 17.57 7.58
CA LYS A 78 -12.63 17.18 8.18
C LYS A 78 -13.53 16.43 7.20
N ILE A 79 -12.93 15.59 6.34
CA ILE A 79 -13.62 14.78 5.34
C ILE A 79 -13.53 13.31 5.76
N PRO A 80 -14.63 12.64 6.06
CA PRO A 80 -14.65 11.19 6.27
C PRO A 80 -14.23 10.43 5.00
N ALA A 81 -13.45 9.37 5.13
CA ALA A 81 -12.97 8.60 3.97
C ALA A 81 -14.10 8.10 3.04
N LYS A 82 -15.25 7.74 3.62
CA LYS A 82 -16.45 7.32 2.88
C LYS A 82 -17.05 8.40 1.97
N GLU A 83 -16.80 9.68 2.28
CA GLU A 83 -17.27 10.83 1.50
C GLU A 83 -16.33 11.19 0.34
N LEU A 84 -15.17 10.53 0.24
CA LEU A 84 -14.30 10.69 -0.91
C LEU A 84 -15.05 10.28 -2.17
N TRP A 85 -15.10 11.19 -3.12
CA TRP A 85 -15.73 10.93 -4.43
C TRP A 85 -14.88 9.99 -5.27
N ARG A 86 -13.54 10.19 -5.27
CA ARG A 86 -12.60 9.37 -6.06
C ARG A 86 -11.19 9.43 -5.47
N ILE A 87 -10.46 8.33 -5.65
CA ILE A 87 -9.04 8.21 -5.30
C ILE A 87 -8.28 7.90 -6.59
N TYR A 88 -7.30 8.73 -6.91
CA TYR A 88 -6.43 8.51 -8.06
C TYR A 88 -5.07 7.96 -7.61
N LEU A 89 -4.72 6.78 -8.11
CA LEU A 89 -3.39 6.22 -7.98
C LEU A 89 -2.57 6.65 -9.19
N THR A 90 -1.45 7.30 -8.96
CA THR A 90 -0.62 7.83 -10.06
C THR A 90 0.87 7.62 -9.78
N GLY A 91 1.69 7.90 -10.78
CA GLY A 91 3.13 7.64 -10.75
C GLY A 91 3.48 6.22 -11.17
N SER A 92 4.77 5.94 -11.32
CA SER A 92 5.25 4.63 -11.79
C SER A 92 4.83 3.48 -10.87
N PHE A 93 4.83 3.70 -9.57
CA PHE A 93 4.40 2.71 -8.58
C PHE A 93 2.88 2.54 -8.58
N GLY A 94 2.12 3.64 -8.56
CA GLY A 94 0.65 3.61 -8.53
C GLY A 94 0.01 2.94 -9.74
N ASN A 95 0.66 3.00 -10.91
CA ASN A 95 0.19 2.32 -12.12
C ASN A 95 0.23 0.79 -12.06
N SER A 96 1.07 0.25 -11.20
CA SER A 96 1.27 -1.20 -11.05
C SER A 96 0.37 -1.81 -9.97
N LEU A 97 -0.37 -1.00 -9.24
CA LEU A 97 -1.24 -1.43 -8.15
C LEU A 97 -2.70 -1.50 -8.60
N SER A 98 -3.36 -2.61 -8.32
CA SER A 98 -4.80 -2.74 -8.49
C SER A 98 -5.56 -2.18 -7.28
N ALA A 99 -6.86 -1.87 -7.46
CA ALA A 99 -7.74 -1.48 -6.37
C ALA A 99 -7.82 -2.58 -5.30
N GLU A 100 -7.80 -3.87 -5.73
CA GLU A 100 -7.78 -5.01 -4.82
C GLU A 100 -6.51 -5.06 -3.97
N ASP A 101 -5.34 -4.87 -4.57
CA ASP A 101 -4.07 -4.93 -3.86
C ASP A 101 -3.99 -3.83 -2.78
N VAL A 102 -4.30 -2.59 -3.13
CA VAL A 102 -4.20 -1.45 -2.21
C VAL A 102 -5.20 -1.52 -1.06
N THR A 103 -6.40 -2.06 -1.32
CA THR A 103 -7.40 -2.28 -0.27
C THR A 103 -7.06 -3.52 0.56
N GLY A 104 -6.58 -4.59 -0.07
CA GLY A 104 -6.23 -5.85 0.57
C GLY A 104 -5.13 -5.73 1.61
N ILE A 105 -4.08 -4.95 1.32
CA ILE A 105 -3.00 -4.67 2.29
C ILE A 105 -3.34 -3.54 3.27
N GLY A 106 -4.48 -2.85 3.09
CA GLY A 106 -4.87 -1.71 3.91
C GLY A 106 -4.06 -0.43 3.66
N LEU A 107 -3.56 -0.24 2.43
CA LEU A 107 -2.85 0.97 2.02
C LEU A 107 -3.78 2.18 1.98
N LEU A 108 -5.02 1.99 1.55
CA LEU A 108 -6.06 3.02 1.50
C LEU A 108 -7.09 2.85 2.63
N PRO A 109 -7.78 3.93 3.02
CA PRO A 109 -8.93 3.84 3.91
C PRO A 109 -10.04 2.99 3.28
N GLU A 110 -10.96 2.52 4.12
CA GLU A 110 -12.12 1.78 3.62
C GLU A 110 -12.93 2.65 2.67
N THR A 111 -12.97 2.19 1.42
CA THR A 111 -13.69 2.86 0.35
C THR A 111 -14.15 1.82 -0.68
N GLU A 112 -15.15 2.19 -1.46
CA GLU A 112 -15.63 1.38 -2.57
C GLU A 112 -14.55 1.27 -3.64
N LYS A 113 -14.30 0.07 -4.17
CA LYS A 113 -13.24 -0.17 -5.17
C LYS A 113 -13.45 0.64 -6.45
N GLU A 114 -14.70 0.90 -6.79
CA GLU A 114 -15.14 1.67 -7.96
C GLU A 114 -14.70 3.14 -7.89
N LYS A 115 -14.41 3.64 -6.69
CA LYS A 115 -13.86 4.98 -6.46
C LYS A 115 -12.35 5.06 -6.69
N ILE A 116 -11.66 3.93 -6.82
CA ILE A 116 -10.20 3.88 -6.99
C ILE A 116 -9.90 3.77 -8.50
N THR A 117 -9.10 4.69 -9.01
CA THR A 117 -8.73 4.74 -10.43
C THR A 117 -7.22 4.92 -10.55
N SER A 118 -6.57 4.03 -11.29
CA SER A 118 -5.15 4.21 -11.65
C SER A 118 -5.03 5.08 -12.90
N VAL A 119 -4.21 6.12 -12.83
CA VAL A 119 -3.97 7.06 -13.93
C VAL A 119 -2.47 7.20 -14.16
N SER A 120 -2.01 6.85 -15.36
CA SER A 120 -0.59 6.93 -15.71
C SER A 120 -0.13 8.37 -15.94
N SER A 121 1.08 8.67 -15.47
CA SER A 121 1.84 9.89 -15.83
C SER A 121 1.07 11.23 -15.64
N CYS A 122 0.28 11.37 -14.58
CA CYS A 122 -0.47 12.62 -14.34
C CYS A 122 0.43 13.86 -14.39
N ALA A 123 1.62 13.81 -13.80
CA ALA A 123 2.55 14.93 -13.82
C ALA A 123 3.02 15.27 -15.25
N GLY A 124 3.41 14.26 -16.04
CA GLY A 124 3.82 14.44 -17.43
C GLY A 124 2.68 14.96 -18.32
N MET A 125 1.47 14.43 -18.15
CA MET A 125 0.29 14.91 -18.89
C MET A 125 -0.04 16.35 -18.52
N GLY A 126 -0.01 16.69 -17.22
CA GLY A 126 -0.24 18.07 -16.76
C GLY A 126 0.77 19.04 -17.35
N ALA A 127 2.06 18.70 -17.35
CA ALA A 127 3.10 19.52 -17.96
C ALA A 127 2.87 19.72 -19.47
N ALA A 128 2.52 18.64 -20.20
CA ALA A 128 2.20 18.74 -21.62
C ALA A 128 0.97 19.64 -21.88
N MET A 129 -0.07 19.53 -21.09
CA MET A 129 -1.27 20.38 -21.21
C MET A 129 -0.93 21.84 -20.94
N ALA A 130 -0.10 22.14 -19.95
CA ALA A 130 0.33 23.52 -19.66
C ALA A 130 1.15 24.10 -20.81
N LEU A 131 2.02 23.32 -21.45
CA LEU A 131 2.81 23.74 -22.62
C LEU A 131 1.93 24.03 -23.85
N LEU A 132 0.85 23.29 -24.01
CA LEU A 132 -0.03 23.40 -25.18
C LEU A 132 -1.11 24.48 -25.04
N SER A 133 -1.38 24.97 -23.83
CA SER A 133 -2.48 25.89 -23.55
C SER A 133 -2.14 26.87 -22.43
N GLY A 134 -1.99 28.15 -22.77
CA GLY A 134 -1.82 29.21 -21.76
C GLY A 134 -3.03 29.39 -20.84
N GLN A 135 -4.22 28.94 -21.23
CA GLN A 135 -5.38 28.92 -20.34
C GLN A 135 -5.23 27.83 -19.26
N VAL A 136 -4.77 26.65 -19.67
CA VAL A 136 -4.52 25.54 -18.72
C VAL A 136 -3.39 25.92 -17.76
N GLN A 137 -2.31 26.52 -18.27
CA GLN A 137 -1.21 26.97 -17.45
C GLN A 137 -1.70 27.95 -16.35
N ARG A 138 -2.42 29.01 -16.71
CA ARG A 138 -2.98 29.96 -15.74
C ARG A 138 -3.87 29.27 -14.71
N LYS A 139 -4.73 28.34 -15.16
CA LYS A 139 -5.59 27.58 -14.26
C LYS A 139 -4.80 26.73 -13.26
N MET A 140 -3.70 26.12 -13.70
CA MET A 140 -2.80 25.35 -12.82
C MET A 140 -2.08 26.26 -11.80
N GLU A 141 -1.66 27.45 -12.21
CA GLU A 141 -1.05 28.45 -11.32
C GLU A 141 -2.05 28.89 -10.24
N GLU A 142 -3.28 29.25 -10.62
CA GLU A 142 -4.37 29.58 -9.68
C GLU A 142 -4.71 28.44 -8.70
N ASP A 143 -4.67 27.18 -9.17
CA ASP A 143 -4.94 26.02 -8.33
C ASP A 143 -3.75 25.73 -7.40
N ALA A 144 -2.51 25.94 -7.86
CA ALA A 144 -1.32 25.80 -7.03
C ALA A 144 -1.32 26.74 -5.82
N GLU A 145 -1.84 27.98 -5.96
CA GLU A 145 -1.97 28.93 -4.86
C GLU A 145 -2.93 28.47 -3.75
N LYS A 146 -3.84 27.54 -4.07
CA LYS A 146 -4.81 26.99 -3.11
C LYS A 146 -4.29 25.77 -2.36
N ILE A 147 -3.15 25.21 -2.78
CA ILE A 147 -2.57 24.02 -2.16
C ILE A 147 -1.93 24.41 -0.82
N CYS A 148 -2.40 23.77 0.25
CA CYS A 148 -1.81 23.90 1.58
C CYS A 148 -0.86 22.74 1.84
N HIS A 149 0.41 23.03 2.11
CA HIS A 149 1.37 22.03 2.56
C HIS A 149 1.10 21.64 4.02
N VAL A 150 1.15 20.34 4.31
CA VAL A 150 1.03 19.80 5.67
C VAL A 150 2.33 19.07 6.00
N GLU A 151 3.06 19.57 7.02
CA GLU A 151 4.26 18.93 7.57
C GLU A 151 3.84 17.75 8.46
N LEU A 152 3.80 16.53 7.89
CA LEU A 152 3.31 15.34 8.60
C LEU A 152 4.15 14.98 9.82
N ALA A 153 5.46 15.20 9.76
CA ALA A 153 6.37 14.88 10.88
C ALA A 153 6.10 15.75 12.12
N GLY A 154 5.54 16.94 11.93
CA GLY A 154 5.16 17.86 13.02
C GLY A 154 3.77 17.60 13.59
N GLU A 155 3.00 16.68 13.04
CA GLU A 155 1.64 16.40 13.53
C GLU A 155 1.67 15.50 14.77
N PRO A 156 1.03 15.90 15.88
CA PRO A 156 1.13 15.20 17.15
C PRO A 156 0.74 13.72 17.08
N ASP A 157 -0.31 13.40 16.31
CA ASP A 157 -0.86 12.04 16.24
C ASP A 157 -0.29 11.20 15.08
N PHE A 158 0.59 11.77 14.24
CA PHE A 158 1.08 11.09 13.05
C PHE A 158 1.89 9.85 13.42
N GLN A 159 2.78 9.95 14.42
CA GLN A 159 3.63 8.83 14.84
C GLN A 159 2.80 7.66 15.39
N GLU A 160 1.79 7.94 16.19
CA GLU A 160 0.89 6.91 16.73
C GLU A 160 0.11 6.23 15.60
N ARG A 161 -0.44 7.01 14.67
CA ARG A 161 -1.12 6.48 13.47
C ARG A 161 -0.19 5.64 12.63
N PHE A 162 1.02 6.11 12.39
CA PHE A 162 2.01 5.36 11.61
C PHE A 162 2.27 3.98 12.20
N LEU A 163 2.50 3.89 13.52
CA LEU A 163 2.73 2.61 14.18
C LEU A 163 1.50 1.69 14.09
N LYS A 164 0.31 2.23 14.29
CA LYS A 164 -0.96 1.49 14.15
C LYS A 164 -1.16 0.97 12.73
N GLU A 165 -0.93 1.81 11.74
CA GLU A 165 -1.17 1.50 10.33
C GLU A 165 -0.08 0.64 9.69
N MET A 166 0.99 0.29 10.41
CA MET A 166 1.96 -0.71 9.93
C MET A 166 1.38 -2.12 9.84
N ASN A 167 0.42 -2.46 10.69
CA ASN A 167 -0.22 -3.78 10.65
C ASN A 167 -1.06 -3.93 9.37
N PHE A 168 -1.05 -5.14 8.81
CA PHE A 168 -1.98 -5.49 7.72
C PHE A 168 -3.40 -5.60 8.27
N LYS A 169 -4.40 -5.41 7.41
CA LYS A 169 -5.78 -5.74 7.79
C LYS A 169 -5.89 -7.24 8.02
N GLY A 170 -6.54 -7.62 9.13
CA GLY A 170 -6.96 -9.00 9.34
C GLY A 170 -7.92 -9.40 8.22
N ASN A 171 -7.57 -10.43 7.47
CA ASN A 171 -8.56 -11.09 6.63
C ASN A 171 -9.48 -11.85 7.58
N GLU A 172 -10.67 -11.34 7.84
CA GLU A 172 -11.77 -12.17 8.30
C GLU A 172 -11.98 -13.24 7.21
N VAL A 173 -11.53 -14.45 7.49
CA VAL A 173 -11.77 -15.60 6.63
C VAL A 173 -13.24 -15.94 6.80
N HIS A 174 -14.07 -15.54 5.83
CA HIS A 174 -15.43 -16.03 5.65
C HIS A 174 -15.44 -17.44 5.05
#